data_fdc2db4f0e3ca5d98056725a96d99702
#
_entry.id   fdc2db4f0e3ca5d98056725a96d99702
#
_cell.length_a   1.000
_cell.length_b   1.000
_cell.length_c   1.000
_cell.angle_alpha   90.00
_cell.angle_beta   90.00
_cell.angle_gamma   90.00
#
_symmetry.space_group_name_H-M   'P 1'
#
loop_
_entity.id
_entity.type
_entity.pdbx_description
1 polymer ?
#
loop_
_entity_poly.entity_id
_entity_poly.type
_entity_poly.pdbx_seq_one_letter_code
_entity_poly.pdbx_strand_id
1 'polypeptide(L)'
;RKESAAASDVYKRQLFNGSGLTNQKEWHKEVNYSAKAQLLFAKGLNLTLSVQSIQPEEVRMKSYDIGAYYETGRFHIEGEYLYKQYSGNAFKDVHAVNTFINYDLPLRKVFNKMSFLLRYDMMTDQSDAKTTDKETGRLIVTDYKRQRLTGGITFSLSKAFRTDLRLNYEKYFYAKNCIAKESEQDKIVLELMVRF
;
A
#
# COMPACT_ATOMS: atom_id res chain seq x y z
N ARG A 1 32.42 -14.21 -20.10
CA ARG A 1 31.03 -13.97 -20.58
C ARG A 1 30.42 -12.89 -19.69
N LYS A 2 30.24 -11.70 -20.24
CA LYS A 2 29.39 -10.69 -19.63
C LYS A 2 27.96 -11.18 -19.81
N GLU A 3 27.32 -11.65 -18.76
CA GLU A 3 25.89 -11.82 -18.72
C GLU A 3 25.28 -10.42 -18.77
N SER A 4 24.74 -10.05 -19.90
CA SER A 4 23.84 -8.92 -19.98
C SER A 4 22.62 -9.30 -19.16
N ALA A 5 22.42 -8.63 -18.04
CA ALA A 5 21.16 -8.71 -17.33
C ALA A 5 20.09 -8.18 -18.30
N ALA A 6 19.40 -9.10 -18.95
CA ALA A 6 18.24 -8.76 -19.75
C ALA A 6 17.23 -8.12 -18.78
N ALA A 7 16.92 -6.86 -18.99
CA ALA A 7 15.83 -6.21 -18.29
C ALA A 7 14.56 -7.01 -18.60
N SER A 8 14.03 -7.69 -17.60
CA SER A 8 12.79 -8.45 -17.72
C SER A 8 11.62 -7.53 -17.46
N ASP A 9 10.97 -7.11 -18.52
CA ASP A 9 9.76 -6.29 -18.42
C ASP A 9 8.55 -7.20 -18.28
N VAL A 10 7.76 -6.98 -17.22
CA VAL A 10 6.50 -7.71 -17.00
C VAL A 10 5.33 -6.78 -17.22
N TYR A 11 4.49 -7.10 -18.20
CA TYR A 11 3.26 -6.37 -18.48
C TYR A 11 2.06 -7.22 -18.14
N LYS A 12 1.10 -6.64 -17.40
CA LYS A 12 -0.22 -7.23 -17.16
C LYS A 12 -1.28 -6.28 -17.67
N ARG A 13 -2.21 -6.80 -18.46
CA ARG A 13 -3.39 -6.06 -18.94
C ARG A 13 -4.63 -6.90 -18.68
N GLN A 14 -5.66 -6.28 -18.16
CA GLN A 14 -6.93 -6.95 -17.87
C GLN A 14 -8.09 -6.07 -18.33
N LEU A 15 -9.01 -6.68 -19.03
CA LEU A 15 -10.33 -6.13 -19.31
C LEU A 15 -11.35 -6.99 -18.56
N PHE A 16 -12.26 -6.36 -17.88
CA PHE A 16 -13.25 -7.08 -17.10
C PHE A 16 -14.57 -6.30 -17.07
N ASN A 17 -15.65 -7.02 -16.84
CA ASN A 17 -16.97 -6.47 -16.66
C ASN A 17 -17.38 -6.64 -15.19
N GLY A 18 -18.19 -5.70 -14.67
CA GLY A 18 -18.60 -5.71 -13.27
C GLY A 18 -17.63 -5.03 -12.30
N SER A 19 -17.86 -5.19 -11.01
CA SER A 19 -17.13 -4.54 -9.91
C SER A 19 -15.75 -5.14 -9.62
N GLY A 20 -15.28 -6.08 -10.42
CA GLY A 20 -14.02 -6.78 -10.26
C GLY A 20 -14.16 -8.29 -10.07
N LEU A 21 -13.02 -8.99 -9.92
CA LEU A 21 -12.98 -10.46 -9.83
C LEU A 21 -13.72 -11.05 -8.61
N THR A 22 -13.96 -10.26 -7.60
CA THR A 22 -14.54 -10.73 -6.32
C THR A 22 -16.04 -10.57 -6.20
N ASN A 23 -16.66 -9.73 -7.03
CA ASN A 23 -18.12 -9.54 -7.03
C ASN A 23 -18.70 -9.75 -8.43
N GLN A 24 -18.90 -11.01 -8.80
CA GLN A 24 -19.44 -11.41 -10.11
C GLN A 24 -20.99 -11.48 -10.15
N LYS A 25 -21.66 -11.08 -9.07
CA LYS A 25 -23.12 -11.23 -8.97
C LYS A 25 -23.90 -10.21 -9.78
N GLU A 26 -23.30 -9.08 -10.12
CA GLU A 26 -23.96 -8.02 -10.88
C GLU A 26 -23.19 -7.69 -12.16
N TRP A 27 -23.88 -7.78 -13.28
CA TRP A 27 -23.34 -7.39 -14.58
C TRP A 27 -23.58 -5.92 -14.82
N HIS A 28 -22.50 -5.15 -14.90
CA HIS A 28 -22.57 -3.76 -15.35
C HIS A 28 -22.27 -3.66 -16.85
N LYS A 29 -22.96 -2.74 -17.54
CA LYS A 29 -22.76 -2.51 -18.98
C LYS A 29 -21.38 -1.90 -19.29
N GLU A 30 -20.73 -1.37 -18.28
CA GLU A 30 -19.48 -0.62 -18.42
C GLU A 30 -18.26 -1.52 -18.43
N VAL A 31 -17.36 -1.24 -19.35
CA VAL A 31 -16.07 -1.93 -19.45
C VAL A 31 -15.09 -1.30 -18.46
N ASN A 32 -14.47 -2.14 -17.66
CA ASN A 32 -13.42 -1.80 -16.73
C ASN A 32 -12.07 -2.33 -17.25
N TYR A 33 -11.01 -1.59 -16.96
CA TYR A 33 -9.67 -2.03 -17.37
C TYR A 33 -8.63 -1.77 -16.27
N SER A 34 -7.59 -2.57 -16.27
CA SER A 34 -6.37 -2.32 -15.52
C SER A 34 -5.14 -2.67 -16.37
N ALA A 35 -4.07 -1.92 -16.18
CA ALA A 35 -2.78 -2.20 -16.76
C ALA A 35 -1.69 -1.97 -15.71
N LYS A 36 -0.71 -2.86 -15.68
CA LYS A 36 0.47 -2.77 -14.83
C LYS A 36 1.71 -3.06 -15.66
N ALA A 37 2.71 -2.22 -15.51
CA ALA A 37 4.05 -2.43 -16.06
C ALA A 37 5.05 -2.48 -14.90
N GLN A 38 5.97 -3.44 -14.97
CA GLN A 38 7.06 -3.57 -14.01
C GLN A 38 8.36 -3.62 -14.81
N LEU A 39 9.26 -2.69 -14.50
CA LEU A 39 10.51 -2.48 -15.19
C LEU A 39 11.65 -2.81 -14.22
N LEU A 40 12.47 -3.79 -14.57
CA LEU A 40 13.71 -4.09 -13.87
C LEU A 40 14.81 -3.19 -14.42
N PHE A 41 14.99 -2.04 -13.81
CA PHE A 41 15.86 -0.97 -14.33
C PHE A 41 17.35 -1.28 -14.15
N ALA A 42 17.69 -1.86 -13.01
CA ALA A 42 19.05 -2.29 -12.68
C ALA A 42 19.01 -3.42 -11.64
N LYS A 43 20.15 -4.03 -11.36
CA LYS A 43 20.22 -5.05 -10.31
C LYS A 43 19.72 -4.50 -8.98
N GLY A 44 18.62 -5.05 -8.49
CA GLY A 44 17.97 -4.65 -7.25
C GLY A 44 17.04 -3.45 -7.35
N LEU A 45 16.97 -2.73 -8.48
CA LEU A 45 16.07 -1.60 -8.68
C LEU A 45 14.90 -1.98 -9.58
N ASN A 46 13.69 -1.81 -9.08
CA ASN A 46 12.46 -2.14 -9.77
C ASN A 46 11.51 -0.94 -9.73
N LEU A 47 10.91 -0.63 -10.87
CA LEU A 47 9.90 0.39 -11.04
C LEU A 47 8.57 -0.25 -11.42
N THR A 48 7.49 0.15 -10.77
CA THR A 48 6.13 -0.29 -11.07
C THR A 48 5.27 0.91 -11.45
N LEU A 49 4.52 0.76 -12.53
CA LEU A 49 3.52 1.71 -12.98
C LEU A 49 2.21 0.97 -13.15
N SER A 50 1.11 1.50 -12.62
CA SER A 50 -0.20 0.92 -12.87
C SER A 50 -1.27 1.97 -13.12
N VAL A 51 -2.26 1.59 -13.90
CA VAL A 51 -3.45 2.37 -14.17
C VAL A 51 -4.66 1.47 -14.12
N GLN A 52 -5.72 1.95 -13.49
CA GLN A 52 -6.97 1.25 -13.39
C GLN A 52 -8.15 2.22 -13.61
N SER A 53 -9.17 1.74 -14.31
CA SER A 53 -10.45 2.44 -14.44
C SER A 53 -11.55 1.44 -14.17
N ILE A 54 -12.29 1.65 -13.11
CA ILE A 54 -13.39 0.79 -12.67
C ILE A 54 -14.64 1.62 -12.38
N GLN A 55 -15.78 1.03 -12.63
CA GLN A 55 -17.08 1.60 -12.28
C GLN A 55 -17.87 0.55 -11.49
N PRO A 56 -17.66 0.49 -10.16
CA PRO A 56 -18.33 -0.52 -9.33
C PRO A 56 -19.84 -0.32 -9.24
N GLU A 57 -20.30 0.92 -9.32
CA GLU A 57 -21.73 1.30 -9.31
C GLU A 57 -21.97 2.42 -10.34
N GLU A 58 -22.37 3.59 -9.90
CA GLU A 58 -22.66 4.72 -10.80
C GLU A 58 -21.44 5.63 -11.06
N VAL A 59 -20.45 5.60 -10.16
CA VAL A 59 -19.30 6.49 -10.20
C VAL A 59 -18.08 5.75 -10.73
N ARG A 60 -17.53 6.23 -11.85
CA ARG A 60 -16.26 5.72 -12.38
C ARG A 60 -15.08 6.24 -11.57
N MET A 61 -14.24 5.34 -11.14
CA MET A 61 -13.01 5.61 -10.44
C MET A 61 -11.80 5.31 -11.32
N LYS A 62 -10.86 6.23 -11.39
CA LYS A 62 -9.56 6.06 -12.03
C LYS A 62 -8.47 6.09 -10.98
N SER A 63 -7.55 5.13 -11.05
CA SER A 63 -6.39 5.07 -10.16
C SER A 63 -5.12 5.04 -10.98
N TYR A 64 -4.12 5.77 -10.54
CA TYR A 64 -2.77 5.82 -11.09
C TYR A 64 -1.80 5.54 -9.96
N ASP A 65 -0.88 4.65 -10.20
CA ASP A 65 0.07 4.21 -9.21
C ASP A 65 1.47 4.20 -9.79
N ILE A 66 2.41 4.71 -9.01
CA ILE A 66 3.85 4.63 -9.30
C ILE A 66 4.56 4.15 -8.04
N GLY A 67 5.30 3.06 -8.18
CA GLY A 67 6.09 2.49 -7.11
C GLY A 67 7.50 2.19 -7.57
N ALA A 68 8.42 2.23 -6.63
CA ALA A 68 9.78 1.79 -6.84
C ALA A 68 10.28 1.05 -5.59
N TYR A 69 11.05 0.01 -5.80
CA TYR A 69 11.81 -0.59 -4.71
C TYR A 69 13.26 -0.82 -5.11
N TYR A 70 14.11 -0.74 -4.13
CA TYR A 70 15.52 -1.05 -4.26
C TYR A 70 15.92 -2.05 -3.19
N GLU A 71 16.50 -3.15 -3.61
CA GLU A 71 16.98 -4.21 -2.73
C GLU A 71 18.44 -4.51 -3.00
N THR A 72 19.25 -4.48 -1.96
CA THR A 72 20.65 -4.84 -2.03
C THR A 72 21.13 -5.47 -0.72
N GLY A 73 21.52 -6.75 -0.81
CA GLY A 73 22.11 -7.50 0.30
C GLY A 73 21.31 -7.48 1.60
N ARG A 74 21.43 -6.41 2.36
CA ARG A 74 20.82 -6.24 3.69
C ARG A 74 19.78 -5.14 3.74
N PHE A 75 19.64 -4.41 2.67
CA PHE A 75 18.86 -3.19 2.63
C PHE A 75 17.73 -3.30 1.61
N HIS A 76 16.53 -2.98 2.05
CA HIS A 76 15.35 -2.90 1.19
C HIS A 76 14.65 -1.57 1.46
N ILE A 77 14.46 -0.79 0.40
CA ILE A 77 13.67 0.45 0.42
C ILE A 77 12.56 0.29 -0.59
N GLU A 78 11.36 0.69 -0.22
CA GLU A 78 10.20 0.72 -1.11
C GLU A 78 9.42 2.02 -0.91
N GLY A 79 8.90 2.54 -2.01
CA GLY A 79 8.02 3.69 -2.02
C GLY A 79 6.97 3.55 -3.10
N GLU A 80 5.73 3.89 -2.78
CA GLU A 80 4.58 3.85 -3.67
C GLU A 80 3.74 5.11 -3.48
N TYR A 81 3.29 5.68 -4.59
CA TYR A 81 2.36 6.79 -4.61
C TYR A 81 1.15 6.41 -5.44
N LEU A 82 -0.02 6.57 -4.86
CA LEU A 82 -1.32 6.33 -5.47
C LEU A 82 -2.08 7.65 -5.60
N TYR A 83 -2.58 7.92 -6.81
CA TYR A 83 -3.55 8.95 -7.09
C TYR A 83 -4.86 8.35 -7.56
N LYS A 84 -5.97 8.73 -6.93
CA LYS A 84 -7.30 8.23 -7.25
C LYS A 84 -8.26 9.39 -7.51
N GLN A 85 -8.96 9.31 -8.62
CA GLN A 85 -9.89 10.33 -9.12
C GLN A 85 -11.26 9.72 -9.37
N TYR A 86 -12.30 10.50 -9.13
CA TYR A 86 -13.68 10.10 -9.33
C TYR A 86 -14.37 10.91 -10.43
N SER A 87 -15.16 10.26 -11.29
CA SER A 87 -15.91 10.94 -12.34
C SER A 87 -16.99 11.87 -11.77
N GLY A 88 -17.22 12.97 -12.47
CA GLY A 88 -18.24 13.95 -12.08
C GLY A 88 -17.99 14.65 -10.75
N ASN A 89 -16.75 14.62 -10.24
CA ASN A 89 -16.41 15.14 -8.91
C ASN A 89 -17.31 14.59 -7.81
N ALA A 90 -17.70 13.30 -7.91
CA ALA A 90 -18.55 12.67 -6.91
C ALA A 90 -17.89 12.66 -5.53
N PHE A 91 -16.56 12.43 -5.50
CA PHE A 91 -15.73 12.49 -4.31
C PHE A 91 -14.47 13.31 -4.60
N LYS A 92 -13.81 13.80 -3.55
CA LYS A 92 -12.49 14.40 -3.66
C LYS A 92 -11.47 13.40 -4.20
N ASP A 93 -10.51 13.91 -4.93
CA ASP A 93 -9.34 13.15 -5.33
C ASP A 93 -8.55 12.70 -4.10
N VAL A 94 -8.06 11.47 -4.13
CA VAL A 94 -7.31 10.87 -3.03
C VAL A 94 -5.86 10.68 -3.44
N HIS A 95 -4.96 11.12 -2.59
CA HIS A 95 -3.54 10.88 -2.69
C HIS A 95 -3.11 9.98 -1.54
N ALA A 96 -2.38 8.93 -1.83
CA ALA A 96 -1.80 8.07 -0.82
C ALA A 96 -0.32 7.82 -1.09
N VAL A 97 0.44 7.73 -0.03
CA VAL A 97 1.87 7.40 -0.06
C VAL A 97 2.13 6.28 0.91
N ASN A 98 2.87 5.29 0.48
CA ASN A 98 3.41 4.22 1.30
C ASN A 98 4.91 4.16 1.09
N THR A 99 5.68 4.18 2.14
CA THR A 99 7.13 4.01 2.05
C THR A 99 7.63 3.17 3.21
N PHE A 100 8.59 2.30 2.97
CA PHE A 100 9.29 1.63 4.05
C PHE A 100 10.75 1.36 3.73
N ILE A 101 11.52 1.24 4.80
CA ILE A 101 12.93 0.87 4.80
C ILE A 101 13.07 -0.33 5.72
N ASN A 102 13.72 -1.36 5.26
CA ASN A 102 14.10 -2.51 6.06
C ASN A 102 15.60 -2.72 5.98
N TYR A 103 16.23 -2.94 7.14
CA TYR A 103 17.65 -3.28 7.23
C TYR A 103 17.84 -4.58 7.99
N ASP A 104 18.53 -5.53 7.38
CA ASP A 104 18.81 -6.85 7.91
C ASP A 104 20.21 -6.95 8.50
N LEU A 105 20.29 -7.12 9.81
CA LEU A 105 21.53 -7.36 10.53
C LEU A 105 21.71 -8.87 10.78
N PRO A 106 22.69 -9.54 10.14
CA PRO A 106 22.93 -10.95 10.41
C PRO A 106 23.52 -11.14 11.82
N LEU A 107 22.98 -12.11 12.54
CA LEU A 107 23.41 -12.51 13.86
C LEU A 107 24.02 -13.91 13.81
N ARG A 108 24.93 -14.22 14.74
CA ARG A 108 25.74 -15.46 14.67
C ARG A 108 25.43 -16.50 15.75
N LYS A 109 24.46 -16.25 16.63
CA LYS A 109 24.16 -17.16 17.76
C LYS A 109 22.75 -17.75 17.63
N VAL A 110 21.92 -17.53 18.62
CA VAL A 110 20.53 -18.04 18.71
C VAL A 110 19.66 -17.48 17.60
N PHE A 111 19.82 -16.20 17.27
CA PHE A 111 19.12 -15.56 16.18
C PHE A 111 19.98 -15.56 14.92
N ASN A 112 19.38 -15.88 13.78
CA ASN A 112 20.03 -15.79 12.48
C ASN A 112 20.15 -14.35 11.99
N LYS A 113 19.11 -13.57 12.28
CA LYS A 113 18.95 -12.22 11.73
C LYS A 113 18.09 -11.36 12.66
N MET A 114 18.41 -10.09 12.71
CA MET A 114 17.56 -9.04 13.27
C MET A 114 17.27 -8.04 12.15
N SER A 115 16.00 -7.74 11.93
CA SER A 115 15.57 -6.79 10.92
C SER A 115 14.96 -5.56 11.58
N PHE A 116 15.35 -4.39 11.12
CA PHE A 116 14.77 -3.11 11.53
C PHE A 116 13.84 -2.61 10.45
N LEU A 117 12.65 -2.22 10.84
CA LEU A 117 11.63 -1.66 9.96
C LEU A 117 11.35 -0.21 10.35
N LEU A 118 11.33 0.67 9.36
CA LEU A 118 10.72 2.00 9.45
C LEU A 118 9.76 2.15 8.28
N ARG A 119 8.50 2.47 8.57
CA ARG A 119 7.45 2.62 7.55
C ARG A 119 6.66 3.89 7.80
N TYR A 120 6.34 4.58 6.72
CA TYR A 120 5.46 5.73 6.72
C TYR A 120 4.34 5.53 5.70
N ASP A 121 3.10 5.71 6.13
CA ASP A 121 1.90 5.68 5.31
C ASP A 121 1.15 7.01 5.47
N MET A 122 0.62 7.52 4.38
CA MET A 122 -0.22 8.72 4.38
C MET A 122 -1.35 8.57 3.38
N MET A 123 -2.52 9.06 3.74
CA MET A 123 -3.67 9.18 2.84
C MET A 123 -4.38 10.50 3.10
N THR A 124 -4.78 11.18 2.02
CA THR A 124 -5.64 12.35 2.11
C THR A 124 -7.07 11.98 2.47
N ASP A 125 -7.87 12.94 2.90
CA ASP A 125 -9.28 12.74 3.18
C ASP A 125 -10.06 12.41 1.91
N GLN A 126 -11.04 11.53 2.05
CA GLN A 126 -12.05 11.25 1.05
C GLN A 126 -13.38 11.86 1.51
N SER A 127 -14.00 12.67 0.68
CA SER A 127 -15.30 13.27 0.98
C SER A 127 -16.20 13.25 -0.25
N ASP A 128 -17.50 13.15 -0.03
CA ASP A 128 -18.49 13.40 -1.06
C ASP A 128 -18.49 14.90 -1.43
N ALA A 129 -18.14 15.22 -2.66
CA ALA A 129 -18.07 16.60 -3.15
C ALA A 129 -19.47 17.25 -3.31
N LYS A 130 -20.53 16.49 -3.24
CA LYS A 130 -21.93 16.95 -3.47
C LYS A 130 -22.76 17.00 -2.21
N THR A 131 -22.43 16.19 -1.21
CA THR A 131 -23.22 16.08 0.02
C THR A 131 -22.61 16.94 1.11
N THR A 132 -23.36 17.91 1.58
CA THR A 132 -23.01 18.75 2.72
C THR A 132 -23.87 18.38 3.92
N ASP A 133 -23.29 18.45 5.10
CA ASP A 133 -24.02 18.38 6.35
C ASP A 133 -24.94 19.60 6.47
N LYS A 134 -26.21 19.35 6.76
CA LYS A 134 -27.26 20.39 6.79
C LYS A 134 -27.07 21.39 7.95
N GLU A 135 -26.44 20.97 9.05
CA GLU A 135 -26.25 21.80 10.22
C GLU A 135 -24.98 22.63 10.13
N THR A 136 -23.89 22.03 9.64
CA THR A 136 -22.57 22.66 9.60
C THR A 136 -22.22 23.27 8.25
N GLY A 137 -22.95 22.93 7.17
CA GLY A 137 -22.65 23.32 5.79
C GLY A 137 -21.33 22.74 5.25
N ARG A 138 -20.71 21.80 5.96
CA ARG A 138 -19.44 21.18 5.59
C ARG A 138 -19.65 19.92 4.76
N LEU A 139 -18.70 19.64 3.88
CA LEU A 139 -18.69 18.36 3.14
C LEU A 139 -18.57 17.18 4.10
N ILE A 140 -19.38 16.15 3.85
CA ILE A 140 -19.30 14.90 4.62
C ILE A 140 -18.03 14.17 4.23
N VAL A 141 -17.16 13.94 5.20
CA VAL A 141 -15.92 13.20 5.04
C VAL A 141 -16.17 11.74 5.36
N THR A 142 -16.03 10.87 4.37
CA THR A 142 -16.20 9.42 4.54
C THR A 142 -14.96 8.76 5.15
N ASP A 143 -13.79 9.34 4.91
CA ASP A 143 -12.53 8.89 5.52
C ASP A 143 -11.60 10.09 5.71
N TYR A 144 -11.02 10.21 6.90
CA TYR A 144 -10.19 11.36 7.26
C TYR A 144 -8.75 11.20 6.79
N LYS A 145 -8.11 12.35 6.50
CA LYS A 145 -6.67 12.39 6.31
C LYS A 145 -5.97 11.77 7.52
N ARG A 146 -5.14 10.80 7.26
CA ARG A 146 -4.36 10.10 8.28
C ARG A 146 -2.94 9.85 7.83
N GLN A 147 -2.06 9.78 8.79
CA GLN A 147 -0.68 9.37 8.60
C GLN A 147 -0.36 8.31 9.65
N ARG A 148 0.50 7.38 9.31
CA ARG A 148 0.99 6.37 10.23
C ARG A 148 2.50 6.26 10.09
N LEU A 149 3.19 6.27 11.22
CA LEU A 149 4.61 5.95 11.32
C LEU A 149 4.75 4.65 12.09
N THR A 150 5.41 3.67 11.52
CA THR A 150 5.66 2.38 12.15
C THR A 150 7.17 2.17 12.29
N GLY A 151 7.62 1.93 13.51
CA GLY A 151 8.96 1.43 13.82
C GLY A 151 8.89 0.00 14.30
N GLY A 152 9.78 -0.87 13.82
CA GLY A 152 9.71 -2.28 14.18
C GLY A 152 11.05 -2.99 14.22
N ILE A 153 11.09 -4.07 15.01
CA ILE A 153 12.22 -4.99 15.08
C ILE A 153 11.68 -6.41 14.92
N THR A 154 12.34 -7.21 14.08
CA THR A 154 12.03 -8.63 13.89
C THR A 154 13.26 -9.46 14.19
N PHE A 155 13.13 -10.43 15.08
CA PHE A 155 14.14 -11.43 15.36
C PHE A 155 13.76 -12.73 14.65
N SER A 156 14.62 -13.16 13.72
CA SER A 156 14.46 -14.45 13.03
C SER A 156 15.31 -15.50 13.73
N LEU A 157 14.65 -16.52 14.26
CA LEU A 157 15.31 -17.62 14.97
C LEU A 157 15.79 -18.67 13.96
N SER A 158 15.81 -19.74 13.97
CA SER A 158 16.36 -20.90 13.28
C SER A 158 16.19 -20.90 11.74
N LYS A 159 17.08 -21.62 11.07
CA LYS A 159 16.96 -21.93 9.63
C LYS A 159 16.04 -23.09 9.35
N ALA A 160 15.88 -24.04 10.29
CA ALA A 160 15.09 -25.24 10.08
C ALA A 160 13.59 -24.98 10.24
N PHE A 161 13.19 -24.23 11.28
CA PHE A 161 11.84 -23.77 11.47
C PHE A 161 11.87 -22.25 11.40
N ARG A 162 11.30 -21.68 10.35
CA ARG A 162 11.29 -20.23 10.20
C ARG A 162 10.37 -19.61 11.24
N THR A 163 10.96 -19.20 12.36
CA THR A 163 10.25 -18.54 13.46
C THR A 163 10.74 -17.12 13.57
N ASP A 164 9.81 -16.19 13.43
CA ASP A 164 10.04 -14.75 13.52
C ASP A 164 9.28 -14.20 14.73
N LEU A 165 9.96 -13.50 15.61
CA LEU A 165 9.36 -12.70 16.69
C LEU A 165 9.45 -11.24 16.26
N ARG A 166 8.30 -10.59 16.10
CA ARG A 166 8.20 -9.21 15.63
C ARG A 166 7.60 -8.33 16.70
N LEU A 167 8.21 -7.19 16.93
CA LEU A 167 7.71 -6.11 17.78
C LEU A 167 7.63 -4.83 16.95
N ASN A 168 6.43 -4.29 16.79
CA ASN A 168 6.19 -3.03 16.09
C ASN A 168 5.49 -2.03 17.01
N TYR A 169 5.84 -0.76 16.86
CA TYR A 169 5.09 0.36 17.39
C TYR A 169 4.51 1.16 16.23
N GLU A 170 3.21 1.40 16.25
CA GLU A 170 2.48 2.21 15.28
C GLU A 170 2.00 3.50 15.93
N LYS A 171 2.41 4.63 15.35
CA LYS A 171 1.97 5.96 15.71
C LYS A 171 1.07 6.53 14.63
N TYR A 172 -0.13 6.96 15.01
CA TYR A 172 -1.10 7.56 14.09
C TYR A 172 -1.21 9.06 14.30
N PHE A 173 -1.37 9.78 13.19
CA PHE A 173 -1.59 11.22 13.17
C PHE A 173 -2.83 11.52 12.35
N TYR A 174 -3.77 12.25 12.94
CA TYR A 174 -5.04 12.62 12.32
C TYR A 174 -5.17 14.12 12.16
N ALA A 175 -6.09 14.57 11.29
CA ALA A 175 -6.53 15.95 11.27
C ALA A 175 -7.25 16.30 12.59
N LYS A 176 -7.23 17.57 12.96
CA LYS A 176 -7.97 18.06 14.13
C LYS A 176 -9.46 17.72 13.99
N ASN A 177 -10.08 17.33 15.08
CA ASN A 177 -11.50 16.95 15.18
C ASN A 177 -11.89 15.65 14.47
N CYS A 178 -10.93 14.77 14.21
CA CYS A 178 -11.20 13.44 13.73
C CYS A 178 -11.36 12.46 14.88
N ILE A 179 -12.38 11.61 14.82
CA ILE A 179 -12.54 10.46 15.73
C ILE A 179 -11.83 9.28 15.08
N ALA A 180 -10.71 8.87 15.66
CA ALA A 180 -9.96 7.72 15.18
C ALA A 180 -10.72 6.42 15.45
N LYS A 181 -10.74 5.51 14.49
CA LYS A 181 -11.24 4.14 14.70
C LYS A 181 -10.33 3.42 15.69
N GLU A 182 -10.89 2.51 16.50
CA GLU A 182 -10.11 1.74 17.50
C GLU A 182 -8.92 1.00 16.88
N SER A 183 -9.10 0.45 15.68
CA SER A 183 -8.04 -0.26 14.94
C SER A 183 -6.92 0.65 14.43
N GLU A 184 -7.14 1.95 14.40
CA GLU A 184 -6.25 2.97 13.84
C GLU A 184 -5.76 3.94 14.92
N GLN A 185 -5.60 3.47 16.15
CA GLN A 185 -4.99 4.19 17.26
C GLN A 185 -3.56 3.73 17.48
N ASP A 186 -2.79 4.52 18.22
CA ASP A 186 -1.43 4.18 18.62
C ASP A 186 -1.40 2.82 19.31
N LYS A 187 -0.53 1.93 18.85
CA LYS A 187 -0.48 0.57 19.37
C LYS A 187 0.90 -0.06 19.30
N ILE A 188 1.11 -1.00 20.19
CA ILE A 188 2.22 -1.94 20.13
C ILE A 188 1.67 -3.28 19.62
N VAL A 189 2.35 -3.86 18.64
CA VAL A 189 1.98 -5.14 18.04
C VAL A 189 3.13 -6.11 18.27
N LEU A 190 2.85 -7.19 18.99
CA LEU A 190 3.77 -8.33 19.17
C LEU A 190 3.23 -9.53 18.40
N GLU A 191 4.02 -10.05 17.48
CA GLU A 191 3.66 -11.20 16.65
C GLU A 191 4.69 -12.30 16.74
N LEU A 192 4.22 -13.54 16.89
CA LEU A 192 5.01 -14.74 16.72
C LEU A 192 4.55 -15.47 15.45
N MET A 193 5.42 -15.56 14.47
CA MET A 193 5.15 -16.24 13.21
C MET A 193 6.00 -17.51 13.13
N VAL A 194 5.35 -18.65 13.00
CA VAL A 194 6.01 -19.95 12.82
C VAL A 194 5.60 -20.53 11.47
N ARG A 195 6.57 -20.93 10.66
CA ARG A 195 6.35 -21.57 9.36
C ARG A 195 6.99 -22.97 9.38
N PHE A 196 6.17 -23.96 9.10
CA PHE A 196 6.56 -25.38 9.00
C PHE A 196 6.89 -25.74 7.56
#